data_ae295407cbf0550c1f2a2869be38b808
#
_entry.id   ae295407cbf0550c1f2a2869be38b808
#
_cell.length_a   1.000
_cell.length_b   1.000
_cell.length_c   1.000
_cell.angle_alpha   90.00
_cell.angle_beta   90.00
_cell.angle_gamma   90.00
#
_symmetry.space_group_name_H-M   'P 1'
#
loop_
_entity.id
_entity.type
_entity.pdbx_description
1 polymer ?
#
loop_
_entity_poly.entity_id
_entity_poly.type
_entity_poly.pdbx_seq_one_letter_code
_entity_poly.pdbx_strand_id
1 'polypeptide(L)'
;TLIEGLFTISGAATIMMIYFSFLGGAPCFCCDTRDRSINRPLTRRWLDFFKSVRHLTLGDFYPLTTWSLSDAVWMAYQFHRPDLDEGLIVAFRRPRAPYAQAEFKLRGLVAASRYRLTWPLDQRSQTMTGRELARNFRINLPDAPAVAILTYHRTKDT
;
A
#
# COMPACT_ATOMS: atom_id res chain seq x y z
N THR A 1 9.27 14.12 4.61
CA THR A 1 8.31 12.99 4.82
C THR A 1 9.07 11.67 4.76
N LEU A 2 8.56 10.61 5.41
CA LEU A 2 9.21 9.28 5.49
C LEU A 2 9.38 8.60 4.13
N ILE A 3 8.51 8.93 3.19
CA ILE A 3 8.58 8.46 1.81
C ILE A 3 9.76 9.11 1.08
N GLU A 4 10.07 10.38 1.32
CA GLU A 4 11.25 11.03 0.76
C GLU A 4 12.55 10.36 1.21
N GLY A 5 12.66 9.96 2.49
CA GLY A 5 13.81 9.19 2.99
C GLY A 5 13.92 7.78 2.40
N LEU A 6 12.81 7.16 2.02
CA LEU A 6 12.76 5.86 1.33
C LEU A 6 13.23 5.98 -0.13
N PHE A 7 12.96 7.09 -0.79
CA PHE A 7 13.35 7.34 -2.17
C PHE A 7 14.82 7.74 -2.33
N THR A 8 15.44 8.34 -1.32
CA THR A 8 16.84 8.82 -1.38
C THR A 8 17.89 7.70 -1.36
N ILE A 9 17.55 6.47 -0.98
CA ILE A 9 18.54 5.35 -0.88
C ILE A 9 18.62 4.48 -2.15
N SER A 10 17.82 4.67 -3.10
CA SER A 10 17.50 4.10 -4.40
C SER A 10 16.00 3.81 -4.42
N GLY A 11 15.25 4.74 -4.92
CA GLY A 11 13.79 4.64 -5.01
C GLY A 11 13.29 3.34 -5.68
N ALA A 12 14.07 2.82 -6.62
CA ALA A 12 13.79 1.56 -7.28
C ALA A 12 13.89 0.34 -6.33
N ALA A 13 14.89 0.26 -5.47
CA ALA A 13 15.07 -0.88 -4.57
C ALA A 13 14.00 -0.91 -3.47
N THR A 14 13.57 0.24 -2.99
CA THR A 14 12.50 0.32 -1.99
C THR A 14 11.14 -0.03 -2.57
N ILE A 15 10.83 0.45 -3.77
CA ILE A 15 9.59 0.09 -4.48
C ILE A 15 9.58 -1.40 -4.78
N MET A 16 10.70 -1.99 -5.19
CA MET A 16 10.83 -3.44 -5.37
C MET A 16 10.65 -4.21 -4.06
N MET A 17 11.24 -3.77 -2.96
CA MET A 17 11.03 -4.40 -1.64
C MET A 17 9.55 -4.42 -1.25
N ILE A 18 8.85 -3.31 -1.42
CA ILE A 18 7.42 -3.21 -1.15
C ILE A 18 6.63 -4.16 -2.06
N TYR A 19 6.94 -4.15 -3.35
CA TYR A 19 6.30 -5.01 -4.34
C TYR A 19 6.45 -6.49 -3.99
N PHE A 20 7.66 -6.96 -3.77
CA PHE A 20 7.92 -8.36 -3.45
C PHE A 20 7.39 -8.78 -2.07
N SER A 21 7.45 -7.91 -1.08
CA SER A 21 6.94 -8.21 0.25
C SER A 21 5.44 -8.49 0.25
N PHE A 22 4.67 -7.73 -0.52
CA PHE A 22 3.21 -7.87 -0.51
C PHE A 22 2.65 -8.80 -1.59
N LEU A 23 3.33 -9.00 -2.70
CA LEU A 23 2.90 -9.99 -3.70
C LEU A 23 3.36 -11.41 -3.37
N GLY A 24 4.53 -11.55 -2.77
CA GLY A 24 5.11 -12.86 -2.45
C GLY A 24 4.78 -13.38 -1.05
N GLY A 25 4.11 -12.60 -0.22
CA GLY A 25 3.82 -12.97 1.18
C GLY A 25 5.05 -13.05 2.09
N ALA A 26 6.23 -12.79 1.56
CA ALA A 26 7.49 -12.77 2.31
C ALA A 26 8.40 -11.63 1.83
N PRO A 27 9.06 -10.90 2.74
CA PRO A 27 10.03 -9.90 2.34
C PRO A 27 11.23 -10.57 1.67
N CYS A 28 11.50 -10.19 0.44
CA CYS A 28 12.69 -10.64 -0.27
C CYS A 28 13.77 -9.56 -0.14
N PHE A 29 14.84 -9.88 0.58
CA PHE A 29 16.03 -9.04 0.66
C PHE A 29 17.07 -9.54 -0.34
N CYS A 30 17.11 -8.93 -1.50
CA CYS A 30 18.14 -9.18 -2.51
C CYS A 30 19.42 -8.37 -2.24
N CYS A 31 19.77 -8.15 -0.97
CA CYS A 31 20.93 -7.35 -0.59
C CYS A 31 21.83 -8.10 0.39
N ASP A 32 23.13 -7.84 0.28
CA ASP A 32 24.10 -8.33 1.26
C ASP A 32 23.87 -7.57 2.58
N THR A 33 23.50 -8.27 3.63
CA THR A 33 23.27 -7.69 4.96
C THR A 33 24.53 -7.08 5.59
N ARG A 34 25.73 -7.36 5.02
CA ARG A 34 27.01 -6.78 5.41
C ARG A 34 27.23 -5.40 4.77
N ASP A 35 26.46 -5.05 3.75
CA ASP A 35 26.56 -3.77 3.08
C ASP A 35 26.28 -2.63 4.07
N ARG A 36 27.26 -1.75 4.24
CA ARG A 36 27.18 -0.59 5.14
C ARG A 36 26.31 0.53 4.59
N SER A 37 25.99 0.52 3.31
CA SER A 37 25.10 1.52 2.68
C SER A 37 23.63 1.30 3.03
N ILE A 38 23.27 0.13 3.57
CA ILE A 38 21.89 -0.17 3.96
C ILE A 38 21.46 0.69 5.14
N ASN A 39 20.37 1.43 4.97
CA ASN A 39 19.72 2.12 6.07
C ASN A 39 19.00 1.13 7.00
N ARG A 40 19.75 0.59 7.96
CA ARG A 40 19.25 -0.44 8.90
C ARG A 40 18.06 0.03 9.74
N PRO A 41 18.01 1.26 10.29
CA PRO A 41 16.84 1.75 11.02
C PRO A 41 15.59 1.75 10.16
N LEU A 42 15.68 2.22 8.92
CA LEU A 42 14.56 2.24 7.98
C LEU A 42 14.11 0.83 7.60
N THR A 43 15.06 -0.06 7.31
CA THR A 43 14.79 -1.48 6.99
C THR A 43 14.08 -2.17 8.15
N ARG A 44 14.51 -1.95 9.40
CA ARG A 44 13.85 -2.50 10.59
C ARG A 44 12.42 -2.01 10.71
N ARG A 45 12.21 -0.70 10.58
CA ARG A 45 10.88 -0.09 10.63
C ARG A 45 9.94 -0.65 9.56
N TRP A 46 10.46 -0.87 8.37
CA TRP A 46 9.72 -1.51 7.27
C TRP A 46 9.35 -2.96 7.61
N LEU A 47 10.28 -3.74 8.14
CA LEU A 47 10.03 -5.12 8.56
C LEU A 47 9.00 -5.22 9.68
N ASP A 48 9.06 -4.32 10.66
CA ASP A 48 8.10 -4.30 11.76
C ASP A 48 6.70 -3.94 11.25
N PHE A 49 6.60 -2.98 10.34
CA PHE A 49 5.35 -2.69 9.64
C PHE A 49 4.86 -3.91 8.84
N PHE A 50 5.70 -4.52 8.00
CA PHE A 50 5.33 -5.71 7.24
C PHE A 50 4.81 -6.83 8.14
N LYS A 51 5.49 -7.12 9.24
CA LYS A 51 5.06 -8.14 10.22
C LYS A 51 3.68 -7.83 10.80
N SER A 52 3.37 -6.55 11.04
CA SER A 52 2.08 -6.14 11.61
C SER A 52 0.91 -6.32 10.64
N VAL A 53 1.16 -6.30 9.32
CA VAL A 53 0.10 -6.35 8.29
C VAL A 53 0.12 -7.61 7.43
N ARG A 54 1.13 -8.46 7.51
CA ARG A 54 1.29 -9.64 6.63
C ARG A 54 0.11 -10.63 6.71
N HIS A 55 -0.60 -10.68 7.84
CA HIS A 55 -1.78 -11.53 7.99
C HIS A 55 -2.92 -11.12 7.05
N LEU A 56 -2.94 -9.86 6.59
CA LEU A 56 -3.93 -9.36 5.63
C LEU A 56 -3.72 -9.92 4.23
N THR A 57 -2.49 -10.33 3.88
CA THR A 57 -2.19 -10.93 2.57
C THR A 57 -2.73 -12.36 2.41
N LEU A 58 -3.25 -12.96 3.48
CA LEU A 58 -3.94 -14.26 3.46
C LEU A 58 -5.42 -14.17 3.08
N GLY A 59 -5.93 -12.94 2.89
CA GLY A 59 -7.31 -12.69 2.49
C GLY A 59 -7.51 -12.70 0.98
N ASP A 60 -8.68 -12.20 0.57
CA ASP A 60 -9.03 -12.05 -0.84
C ASP A 60 -8.11 -11.02 -1.51
N PHE A 61 -7.67 -11.34 -2.73
CA PHE A 61 -6.87 -10.44 -3.55
C PHE A 61 -7.72 -9.80 -4.65
N TYR A 62 -7.74 -8.48 -4.70
CA TYR A 62 -8.45 -7.71 -5.72
C TYR A 62 -7.49 -6.78 -6.47
N PRO A 63 -7.20 -7.03 -7.76
CA PRO A 63 -6.54 -6.02 -8.60
C PRO A 63 -7.47 -4.81 -8.74
N LEU A 64 -6.95 -3.62 -8.47
CA LEU A 64 -7.69 -2.36 -8.59
C LEU A 64 -7.40 -1.63 -9.89
N THR A 65 -6.40 -2.08 -10.64
CA THR A 65 -6.05 -1.61 -11.99
C THR A 65 -5.99 -2.78 -12.96
N THR A 66 -6.18 -2.49 -14.23
CA THR A 66 -5.93 -3.47 -15.29
C THR A 66 -4.44 -3.82 -15.33
N TRP A 67 -4.14 -5.08 -15.63
CA TRP A 67 -2.77 -5.54 -15.81
C TRP A 67 -2.10 -4.79 -16.98
N SER A 68 -0.88 -4.31 -16.76
CA SER A 68 -0.09 -3.62 -17.78
C SER A 68 1.40 -3.69 -17.46
N LEU A 69 2.22 -3.90 -18.48
CA LEU A 69 3.68 -3.78 -18.42
C LEU A 69 4.16 -2.32 -18.55
N SER A 70 3.29 -1.41 -18.99
CA SER A 70 3.64 -0.01 -19.19
C SER A 70 3.95 0.68 -17.86
N ASP A 71 5.05 1.42 -17.78
CA ASP A 71 5.43 2.27 -16.66
C ASP A 71 4.72 3.66 -16.70
N ALA A 72 3.87 3.90 -17.72
CA ALA A 72 3.05 5.10 -17.85
C ALA A 72 1.67 4.98 -17.19
N VAL A 73 1.38 3.87 -16.48
CA VAL A 73 0.10 3.66 -15.80
C VAL A 73 0.31 3.34 -14.33
N TRP A 74 -0.68 3.66 -13.52
CA TRP A 74 -0.73 3.23 -12.13
C TRP A 74 -0.89 1.71 -12.02
N MET A 75 -0.39 1.14 -10.93
CA MET A 75 -0.66 -0.23 -10.51
C MET A 75 -1.18 -0.21 -9.08
N ALA A 76 -2.32 -0.84 -8.83
CA ALA A 76 -2.85 -0.93 -7.48
C ALA A 76 -3.59 -2.24 -7.26
N TYR A 77 -3.55 -2.70 -6.00
CA TYR A 77 -4.26 -3.89 -5.54
C TYR A 77 -4.68 -3.75 -4.08
N GLN A 78 -5.63 -4.58 -3.70
CA GLN A 78 -6.22 -4.66 -2.38
C GLN A 78 -6.17 -6.11 -1.89
N PHE A 79 -5.80 -6.30 -0.63
CA PHE A 79 -6.11 -7.49 0.13
C PHE A 79 -7.23 -7.20 1.10
N HIS A 80 -8.15 -8.13 1.27
CA HIS A 80 -9.28 -8.01 2.18
C HIS A 80 -9.45 -9.29 2.98
N ARG A 81 -9.56 -9.17 4.29
CA ARG A 81 -9.88 -10.25 5.23
C ARG A 81 -11.33 -10.08 5.67
N PRO A 82 -12.28 -10.81 5.02
CA PRO A 82 -13.71 -10.68 5.36
C PRO A 82 -14.03 -11.12 6.79
N ASP A 83 -13.26 -12.05 7.34
CA ASP A 83 -13.39 -12.54 8.71
C ASP A 83 -12.95 -11.52 9.77
N LEU A 84 -12.11 -10.55 9.42
CA LEU A 84 -11.63 -9.50 10.30
C LEU A 84 -12.23 -8.12 9.98
N ASP A 85 -12.92 -7.99 8.84
CA ASP A 85 -13.34 -6.70 8.27
C ASP A 85 -12.17 -5.71 8.11
N GLU A 86 -11.00 -6.23 7.74
CA GLU A 86 -9.76 -5.47 7.60
C GLU A 86 -9.13 -5.69 6.22
N GLY A 87 -8.24 -4.79 5.83
CA GLY A 87 -7.52 -4.98 4.59
C GLY A 87 -6.34 -4.05 4.41
N LEU A 88 -5.64 -4.28 3.30
CA LEU A 88 -4.46 -3.56 2.88
C LEU A 88 -4.63 -3.11 1.44
N ILE A 89 -4.25 -1.87 1.15
CA ILE A 89 -4.21 -1.31 -0.20
C ILE A 89 -2.78 -0.91 -0.48
N VAL A 90 -2.29 -1.30 -1.66
CA VAL A 90 -0.99 -0.86 -2.18
C VAL A 90 -1.22 -0.27 -3.55
N ALA A 91 -0.77 0.97 -3.75
CA ALA A 91 -0.90 1.69 -5.02
C ALA A 91 0.44 2.31 -5.42
N PHE A 92 0.86 2.07 -6.65
CA PHE A 92 2.10 2.58 -7.23
C PHE A 92 1.78 3.58 -8.33
N ARG A 93 2.29 4.80 -8.20
CA ARG A 93 2.46 5.68 -9.34
C ARG A 93 3.79 5.34 -10.01
N ARG A 94 3.73 4.74 -11.20
CA ARG A 94 4.92 4.33 -11.95
C ARG A 94 5.65 5.55 -12.53
N PRO A 95 6.94 5.43 -12.93
CA PRO A 95 7.79 6.56 -13.28
C PRO A 95 7.25 7.51 -14.34
N ARG A 96 6.56 6.97 -15.36
CA ARG A 96 6.01 7.76 -16.47
C ARG A 96 4.49 7.97 -16.37
N ALA A 97 3.85 7.61 -15.24
CA ALA A 97 2.43 7.84 -15.04
C ALA A 97 2.13 9.36 -14.98
N PRO A 98 1.33 9.91 -15.95
CA PRO A 98 1.21 11.35 -16.13
C PRO A 98 0.38 12.03 -15.02
N TYR A 99 -0.55 11.28 -14.42
CA TYR A 99 -1.47 11.83 -13.43
C TYR A 99 -0.98 11.57 -12.01
N ALA A 100 -0.95 12.64 -11.19
CA ALA A 100 -0.59 12.55 -9.77
C ALA A 100 -1.69 11.90 -8.92
N GLN A 101 -2.90 11.80 -9.41
CA GLN A 101 -4.06 11.26 -8.71
C GLN A 101 -4.67 10.11 -9.49
N ALA A 102 -5.11 9.06 -8.76
CA ALA A 102 -5.86 7.95 -9.32
C ALA A 102 -7.07 7.61 -8.43
N GLU A 103 -8.13 7.09 -9.07
CA GLU A 103 -9.37 6.68 -8.43
C GLU A 103 -9.50 5.16 -8.49
N PHE A 104 -9.89 4.57 -7.37
CA PHE A 104 -10.04 3.13 -7.22
C PHE A 104 -11.42 2.77 -6.65
N LYS A 105 -11.88 1.57 -6.94
CA LYS A 105 -13.11 1.00 -6.39
C LYS A 105 -12.74 -0.20 -5.52
N LEU A 106 -12.80 -0.02 -4.21
CA LEU A 106 -12.50 -1.09 -3.27
C LEU A 106 -13.61 -2.15 -3.26
N ARG A 107 -13.24 -3.39 -2.97
CA ARG A 107 -14.14 -4.54 -3.01
C ARG A 107 -14.23 -5.23 -1.65
N GLY A 108 -15.26 -6.06 -1.47
CA GLY A 108 -15.46 -6.84 -0.25
C GLY A 108 -16.01 -6.06 0.95
N LEU A 109 -16.27 -4.75 0.80
CA LEU A 109 -16.69 -3.89 1.90
C LEU A 109 -18.20 -3.87 2.09
N VAL A 110 -18.64 -3.79 3.35
CA VAL A 110 -20.06 -3.58 3.69
C VAL A 110 -20.42 -2.12 3.48
N ALA A 111 -21.31 -1.83 2.53
CA ALA A 111 -21.63 -0.48 2.06
C ALA A 111 -22.07 0.49 3.16
N ALA A 112 -22.85 0.01 4.14
CA ALA A 112 -23.37 0.82 5.24
C ALA A 112 -22.38 1.04 6.39
N SER A 113 -21.32 0.22 6.46
CA SER A 113 -20.34 0.28 7.55
C SER A 113 -19.30 1.38 7.32
N ARG A 114 -18.76 1.87 8.43
CA ARG A 114 -17.65 2.83 8.41
C ARG A 114 -16.32 2.10 8.54
N TYR A 115 -15.34 2.54 7.79
CA TYR A 115 -13.98 2.01 7.79
C TYR A 115 -13.00 3.12 8.12
N ARG A 116 -12.09 2.84 9.04
CA ARG A 116 -10.96 3.70 9.34
C ARG A 116 -9.79 3.29 8.48
N LEU A 117 -9.38 4.18 7.59
CA LEU A 117 -8.18 4.04 6.78
C LEU A 117 -7.01 4.66 7.54
N THR A 118 -5.86 4.02 7.48
CA THR A 118 -4.63 4.50 8.11
C THR A 118 -3.48 4.41 7.11
N TRP A 119 -2.72 5.49 7.01
CA TRP A 119 -1.44 5.57 6.29
C TRP A 119 -0.33 5.44 7.32
N PRO A 120 0.20 4.23 7.56
CA PRO A 120 1.11 3.98 8.69
C PRO A 120 2.42 4.77 8.60
N LEU A 121 2.86 5.06 7.37
CA LEU A 121 4.09 5.81 7.13
C LEU A 121 3.91 7.32 7.36
N ASP A 122 2.72 7.84 7.12
CA ASP A 122 2.40 9.27 7.25
C ASP A 122 1.70 9.61 8.57
N GLN A 123 1.40 8.61 9.40
CA GLN A 123 0.62 8.74 10.64
C GLN A 123 -0.74 9.44 10.43
N ARG A 124 -1.29 9.35 9.23
CA ARG A 124 -2.57 9.94 8.84
C ARG A 124 -3.67 8.89 8.92
N SER A 125 -4.85 9.30 9.34
CA SER A 125 -6.05 8.45 9.30
C SER A 125 -7.26 9.23 8.77
N GLN A 126 -8.20 8.49 8.17
CA GLN A 126 -9.46 9.01 7.64
C GLN A 126 -10.54 7.97 7.82
N THR A 127 -11.77 8.39 8.08
CA THR A 127 -12.92 7.49 8.14
C THR A 127 -13.84 7.74 6.95
N MET A 128 -14.21 6.65 6.27
CA MET A 128 -15.12 6.67 5.12
C MET A 128 -16.11 5.52 5.22
N THR A 129 -17.26 5.63 4.55
CA THR A 129 -18.21 4.52 4.44
C THR A 129 -17.74 3.50 3.40
N GLY A 130 -18.13 2.24 3.55
CA GLY A 130 -17.85 1.21 2.54
C GLY A 130 -18.42 1.59 1.17
N ARG A 131 -19.55 2.29 1.13
CA ARG A 131 -20.15 2.81 -0.12
C ARG A 131 -19.25 3.82 -0.83
N GLU A 132 -18.67 4.77 -0.10
CA GLU A 132 -17.74 5.77 -0.65
C GLU A 132 -16.48 5.08 -1.19
N LEU A 133 -15.91 4.15 -0.42
CA LEU A 133 -14.73 3.39 -0.79
C LEU A 133 -14.96 2.50 -2.02
N ALA A 134 -16.12 1.89 -2.12
CA ALA A 134 -16.49 1.05 -3.27
C ALA A 134 -16.82 1.85 -4.52
N ARG A 135 -17.16 3.15 -4.37
CA ARG A 135 -17.54 4.00 -5.50
C ARG A 135 -16.37 4.78 -6.07
N ASN A 136 -15.61 5.47 -5.20
CA ASN A 136 -14.58 6.40 -5.66
C ASN A 136 -13.58 6.70 -4.52
N PHE A 137 -12.59 5.86 -4.37
CA PHE A 137 -11.49 6.08 -3.44
C PHE A 137 -10.30 6.69 -4.17
N ARG A 138 -9.85 7.87 -3.72
CA ARG A 138 -8.77 8.64 -4.36
C ARG A 138 -7.46 8.53 -3.61
N ILE A 139 -6.39 8.31 -4.35
CA ILE A 139 -5.01 8.38 -3.87
C ILE A 139 -4.29 9.44 -4.66
N ASN A 140 -3.60 10.35 -3.95
CA ASN A 140 -2.77 11.38 -4.55
C ASN A 140 -1.30 11.11 -4.20
N LEU A 141 -0.46 11.00 -5.23
CA LEU A 141 0.99 10.85 -5.14
C LEU A 141 1.61 11.88 -6.09
N PRO A 142 2.01 13.07 -5.60
CA PRO A 142 2.51 14.16 -6.45
C PRO A 142 3.79 13.78 -7.18
N ASP A 143 4.64 12.95 -6.56
CA ASP A 143 5.92 12.52 -7.14
C ASP A 143 5.79 11.19 -7.88
N ALA A 144 6.67 10.93 -8.86
CA ALA A 144 6.78 9.67 -9.57
C ALA A 144 8.26 9.28 -9.74
N PRO A 145 8.65 8.03 -9.46
CA PRO A 145 7.82 6.95 -8.94
C PRO A 145 7.45 7.13 -7.47
N ALA A 146 6.26 6.69 -7.08
CA ALA A 146 5.81 6.73 -5.68
C ALA A 146 4.92 5.55 -5.33
N VAL A 147 4.79 5.26 -4.03
CA VAL A 147 3.91 4.21 -3.51
C VAL A 147 3.10 4.72 -2.33
N ALA A 148 1.82 4.39 -2.30
CA ALA A 148 0.95 4.52 -1.14
C ALA A 148 0.64 3.14 -0.58
N ILE A 149 0.77 3.00 0.74
CA ILE A 149 0.37 1.80 1.48
C ILE A 149 -0.59 2.25 2.56
N LEU A 150 -1.75 1.60 2.62
CA LEU A 150 -2.78 1.91 3.60
C LEU A 150 -3.37 0.62 4.15
N THR A 151 -3.68 0.64 5.43
CA THR A 151 -4.54 -0.37 6.04
C THR A 151 -5.91 0.23 6.27
N TYR A 152 -6.92 -0.61 6.33
CA TYR A 152 -8.26 -0.22 6.78
C TYR A 152 -8.86 -1.30 7.67
N HIS A 153 -9.72 -0.89 8.57
CA HIS A 153 -10.54 -1.77 9.40
C HIS A 153 -11.92 -1.16 9.61
N ARG A 154 -12.92 -2.02 9.76
CA ARG A 154 -14.27 -1.60 10.10
C ARG A 154 -14.28 -1.02 11.51
N THR A 155 -14.86 0.17 11.66
CA THR A 155 -15.11 0.75 12.98
C THR A 155 -16.38 0.11 13.58
N LYS A 156 -16.34 -0.18 14.86
CA LYS A 156 -17.56 -0.53 15.60
C LYS A 156 -18.44 0.71 15.66
N ASP A 157 -19.68 0.59 15.26
CA ASP A 157 -20.66 1.65 15.52
C ASP A 157 -20.83 1.73 17.04
N THR A 158 -20.47 2.90 17.61
CA THR A 158 -20.67 3.20 19.04
C THR A 158 -22.04 3.80 19.18
#